data_002ee5fb6ea5061467ee297bb1d3a17a
#
_entry.id   002ee5fb6ea5061467ee297bb1d3a17a
#
_cell.length_a   1.000
_cell.length_b   1.000
_cell.length_c   1.000
_cell.angle_alpha   90.00
_cell.angle_beta   90.00
_cell.angle_gamma   90.00
#
_symmetry.space_group_name_H-M   'P 1'
#
loop_
_entity.id
_entity.type
_entity.pdbx_description
1 polymer ?
#
loop_
_entity_poly.entity_id
_entity_poly.type
_entity_poly.pdbx_seq_one_letter_code
_entity_poly.pdbx_strand_id
1 'polypeptide(L)'
;ILSLVATLASVLFKGHLLAALALGVAGYSVAGVFLLEPATDVALVQVLVETLGAVLIIVMLSRISEKRRRRAADVLWGKGRATLRRDVLVAVMVSAGVTAFALAAVINRPDRESIIAEWYLTNTESVGVTDVVGAMITDFRATDTLIEITVFSMAGLGALTVLQLTKRRDMDGAFQLPMPMSQITTPLTRWAATLFLPFAVIIALAQLLYAGNAPGDGFTAGVIGGISLALWY
;
A
#
# COMPACT_ATOMS: atom_id res chain seq x y z
N ILE A 1 -7.41 17.67 6.99
CA ILE A 1 -6.64 18.18 8.14
C ILE A 1 -5.86 17.04 8.79
N LEU A 2 -6.49 15.94 9.19
CA LEU A 2 -5.82 14.80 9.84
C LEU A 2 -4.64 14.29 9.01
N SER A 3 -4.82 14.10 7.70
CA SER A 3 -3.77 13.69 6.78
C SER A 3 -2.56 14.63 6.80
N LEU A 4 -2.79 15.94 6.76
CA LEU A 4 -1.72 16.94 6.80
C LEU A 4 -0.96 16.91 8.13
N VAL A 5 -1.67 16.82 9.25
CA VAL A 5 -1.05 16.75 10.59
C VAL A 5 -0.23 15.47 10.72
N ALA A 6 -0.76 14.33 10.28
CA ALA A 6 -0.07 13.04 10.34
C ALA A 6 1.16 13.01 9.42
N THR A 7 1.08 13.57 8.22
CA THR A 7 2.22 13.68 7.29
C THR A 7 3.31 14.58 7.89
N LEU A 8 2.94 15.72 8.48
CA LEU A 8 3.90 16.58 9.17
C LEU A 8 4.55 15.85 10.36
N ALA A 9 3.75 15.15 11.15
CA ALA A 9 4.24 14.37 12.28
C ALA A 9 5.23 13.29 11.84
N SER A 10 4.97 12.59 10.71
CA SER A 10 5.87 11.57 10.17
C SER A 10 7.27 12.10 9.84
N VAL A 11 7.36 13.36 9.41
CA VAL A 11 8.64 14.03 9.11
C VAL A 11 9.31 14.58 10.36
N LEU A 12 8.53 15.06 11.34
CA LEU A 12 9.06 15.71 12.54
C LEU A 12 9.47 14.72 13.64
N PHE A 13 8.91 13.52 13.65
CA PHE A 13 9.28 12.52 14.66
C PHE A 13 10.70 11.99 14.44
N LYS A 14 11.53 12.08 15.48
CA LYS A 14 12.88 11.49 15.47
C LYS A 14 12.87 9.96 15.56
N GLY A 15 11.83 9.41 16.14
CA GLY A 15 11.66 7.96 16.30
C GLY A 15 11.10 7.32 15.03
N HIS A 16 11.87 6.44 14.39
CA HIS A 16 11.45 5.78 13.14
C HIS A 16 10.11 5.04 13.26
N LEU A 17 9.82 4.42 14.41
CA LEU A 17 8.54 3.74 14.64
C LEU A 17 7.38 4.74 14.70
N LEU A 18 7.56 5.85 15.43
CA LEU A 18 6.54 6.89 15.52
C LEU A 18 6.32 7.57 14.17
N ALA A 19 7.40 7.80 13.41
CA ALA A 19 7.31 8.34 12.05
C ALA A 19 6.54 7.37 11.11
N ALA A 20 6.81 6.07 11.20
CA ALA A 20 6.10 5.05 10.43
C ALA A 20 4.61 4.97 10.81
N LEU A 21 4.29 5.02 12.11
CA LEU A 21 2.90 5.05 12.58
C LEU A 21 2.16 6.30 12.13
N ALA A 22 2.82 7.47 12.19
CA ALA A 22 2.25 8.73 11.71
C ALA A 22 2.00 8.70 10.19
N LEU A 23 2.90 8.06 9.41
CA LEU A 23 2.71 7.85 7.99
C LEU A 23 1.49 6.95 7.73
N GLY A 24 1.32 5.87 8.49
CA GLY A 24 0.13 5.01 8.43
C GLY A 24 -1.16 5.77 8.72
N VAL A 25 -1.17 6.63 9.74
CA VAL A 25 -2.33 7.50 10.03
C VAL A 25 -2.63 8.44 8.85
N ALA A 26 -1.61 8.95 8.16
CA ALA A 26 -1.80 9.76 6.96
C ALA A 26 -2.49 8.96 5.85
N GLY A 27 -2.03 7.72 5.57
CA GLY A 27 -2.62 6.84 4.56
C GLY A 27 -4.07 6.43 4.89
N TYR A 28 -4.36 6.04 6.14
CA TYR A 28 -5.73 5.76 6.57
C TYR A 28 -6.65 6.98 6.50
N SER A 29 -6.13 8.18 6.72
CA SER A 29 -6.93 9.39 6.57
C SER A 29 -7.28 9.70 5.11
N VAL A 30 -6.42 9.30 4.16
CA VAL A 30 -6.73 9.35 2.72
C VAL A 30 -7.82 8.33 2.37
N ALA A 31 -7.75 7.11 2.91
CA ALA A 31 -8.82 6.12 2.75
C ALA A 31 -10.17 6.67 3.27
N GLY A 32 -10.14 7.40 4.40
CA GLY A 32 -11.33 8.09 4.92
C GLY A 32 -11.90 9.14 3.95
N VAL A 33 -11.05 9.84 3.19
CA VAL A 33 -11.52 10.76 2.14
C VAL A 33 -12.23 9.98 1.03
N PHE A 34 -11.68 8.86 0.58
CA PHE A 34 -12.31 8.02 -0.45
C PHE A 34 -13.66 7.44 0.00
N LEU A 35 -13.84 7.19 1.32
CA LEU A 35 -15.14 6.77 1.87
C LEU A 35 -16.18 7.89 1.87
N LEU A 36 -15.74 9.15 2.01
CA LEU A 36 -16.62 10.32 1.95
C LEU A 36 -17.01 10.68 0.50
N GLU A 37 -16.10 10.47 -0.43
CA GLU A 37 -16.39 10.46 -1.86
C GLU A 37 -16.86 9.03 -2.19
N PRO A 38 -17.96 8.76 -2.88
CA PRO A 38 -18.50 7.42 -3.06
C PRO A 38 -17.56 6.49 -3.87
N ALA A 39 -16.36 6.29 -3.35
CA ALA A 39 -15.28 5.49 -3.93
C ALA A 39 -14.85 4.38 -2.96
N THR A 40 -15.79 3.53 -2.57
CA THR A 40 -15.63 2.49 -1.54
C THR A 40 -14.58 1.45 -1.92
N ASP A 41 -14.48 1.07 -3.19
CA ASP A 41 -13.46 0.13 -3.68
C ASP A 41 -12.06 0.68 -3.51
N VAL A 42 -11.85 1.96 -3.91
CA VAL A 42 -10.55 2.63 -3.75
C VAL A 42 -10.19 2.76 -2.27
N ALA A 43 -11.17 3.07 -1.41
CA ALA A 43 -10.97 3.14 0.03
C ALA A 43 -10.53 1.80 0.62
N LEU A 44 -11.16 0.70 0.19
CA LEU A 44 -10.84 -0.65 0.63
C LEU A 44 -9.42 -1.04 0.23
N VAL A 45 -9.06 -0.84 -1.03
CA VAL A 45 -7.69 -1.08 -1.54
C VAL A 45 -6.67 -0.23 -0.78
N GLN A 46 -6.96 1.07 -0.55
CA GLN A 46 -6.09 1.96 0.20
C GLN A 46 -5.85 1.46 1.64
N VAL A 47 -6.88 1.03 2.35
CA VAL A 47 -6.75 0.47 3.71
C VAL A 47 -5.86 -0.78 3.71
N LEU A 48 -6.04 -1.68 2.75
CA LEU A 48 -5.27 -2.91 2.66
C LEU A 48 -3.80 -2.65 2.32
N VAL A 49 -3.54 -1.82 1.32
CA VAL A 49 -2.17 -1.45 0.92
C VAL A 49 -1.44 -0.71 2.03
N GLU A 50 -2.13 0.19 2.73
CA GLU A 50 -1.57 0.91 3.89
C GLU A 50 -1.23 -0.05 5.03
N THR A 51 -2.14 -0.98 5.33
CA THR A 51 -1.91 -2.02 6.36
C THR A 51 -0.68 -2.87 6.02
N LEU A 52 -0.59 -3.34 4.76
CA LEU A 52 0.56 -4.11 4.29
C LEU A 52 1.85 -3.30 4.37
N GLY A 53 1.82 -2.05 3.89
CA GLY A 53 2.95 -1.13 3.95
C GLY A 53 3.42 -0.87 5.37
N ALA A 54 2.50 -0.61 6.31
CA ALA A 54 2.80 -0.42 7.72
C ALA A 54 3.45 -1.66 8.34
N VAL A 55 2.90 -2.86 8.08
CA VAL A 55 3.48 -4.13 8.56
C VAL A 55 4.89 -4.33 8.01
N LEU A 56 5.09 -4.14 6.70
CA LEU A 56 6.39 -4.27 6.06
C LEU A 56 7.42 -3.30 6.64
N ILE A 57 7.05 -2.03 6.83
CA ILE A 57 7.94 -1.02 7.43
C ILE A 57 8.30 -1.41 8.87
N ILE A 58 7.35 -1.83 9.68
CA ILE A 58 7.59 -2.26 11.07
C ILE A 58 8.52 -3.47 11.09
N VAL A 59 8.29 -4.47 10.24
CA VAL A 59 9.16 -5.65 10.12
C VAL A 59 10.57 -5.25 9.68
N MET A 60 10.70 -4.39 8.67
CA MET A 60 12.02 -3.88 8.24
C MET A 60 12.73 -3.12 9.36
N LEU A 61 12.03 -2.23 10.07
CA LEU A 61 12.58 -1.48 11.20
C LEU A 61 13.01 -2.39 12.35
N SER A 62 12.29 -3.47 12.61
CA SER A 62 12.65 -4.46 13.64
C SER A 62 13.94 -5.22 13.31
N ARG A 63 14.25 -5.37 12.00
CA ARG A 63 15.48 -6.01 11.50
C ARG A 63 16.71 -5.11 11.57
N ILE A 64 16.54 -3.81 11.65
CA ILE A 64 17.64 -2.85 11.74
C ILE A 64 18.00 -2.64 13.20
N SER A 65 19.28 -2.89 13.56
CA SER A 65 19.73 -2.66 14.93
C SER A 65 19.52 -1.21 15.37
N GLU A 66 19.15 -1.02 16.63
CA GLU A 66 18.88 0.31 17.20
C GLU A 66 20.07 1.26 17.02
N LYS A 67 21.30 0.76 17.13
CA LYS A 67 22.51 1.52 16.91
C LYS A 67 22.60 2.10 15.49
N ARG A 68 22.19 1.33 14.47
CA ARG A 68 22.15 1.81 13.07
C ARG A 68 21.04 2.84 12.88
N ARG A 69 19.88 2.61 13.47
CA ARG A 69 18.74 3.55 13.40
C ARG A 69 19.10 4.88 14.03
N ARG A 70 19.71 4.88 15.21
CA ARG A 70 20.18 6.10 15.89
C ARG A 70 21.20 6.84 15.04
N ARG A 71 22.21 6.16 14.49
CA ARG A 71 23.21 6.79 13.60
C ARG A 71 22.56 7.43 12.37
N ALA A 72 21.59 6.77 11.73
CA ALA A 72 20.88 7.34 10.60
C ALA A 72 20.09 8.60 11.01
N ALA A 73 19.43 8.57 12.15
CA ALA A 73 18.76 9.74 12.70
C ALA A 73 19.73 10.90 12.98
N ASP A 74 20.88 10.62 13.62
CA ASP A 74 21.89 11.63 13.92
C ASP A 74 22.45 12.28 12.65
N VAL A 75 22.65 11.52 11.58
CA VAL A 75 23.09 12.06 10.28
C VAL A 75 22.00 12.96 9.66
N LEU A 76 20.75 12.57 9.76
CA LEU A 76 19.64 13.39 9.23
C LEU A 76 19.41 14.67 10.03
N TRP A 77 19.44 14.56 11.37
CA TRP A 77 19.18 15.71 12.26
C TRP A 77 20.42 16.51 12.59
N GLY A 78 21.63 15.97 12.39
CA GLY A 78 22.91 16.63 12.56
C GLY A 78 23.32 17.53 11.39
N LYS A 79 22.49 17.66 10.36
CA LYS A 79 22.75 18.56 9.23
C LYS A 79 22.90 20.00 9.70
N GLY A 80 23.89 20.70 9.18
CA GLY A 80 24.06 22.12 9.46
C GLY A 80 22.82 22.95 9.05
N ARG A 81 22.56 24.04 9.77
CA ARG A 81 21.38 24.90 9.55
C ARG A 81 21.21 25.35 8.08
N ALA A 82 22.33 25.60 7.38
CA ALA A 82 22.29 26.01 5.97
C ALA A 82 21.78 24.89 5.05
N THR A 83 22.24 23.65 5.27
CA THR A 83 21.79 22.48 4.51
C THR A 83 20.31 22.18 4.79
N LEU A 84 19.91 22.26 6.05
CA LEU A 84 18.51 22.07 6.44
C LEU A 84 17.59 23.10 5.78
N ARG A 85 17.98 24.40 5.80
CA ARG A 85 17.21 25.46 5.13
C ARG A 85 17.08 25.23 3.64
N ARG A 86 18.15 24.82 2.96
CA ARG A 86 18.12 24.48 1.54
C ARG A 86 17.18 23.31 1.28
N ASP A 87 17.28 22.23 2.05
CA ASP A 87 16.47 21.02 1.88
C ASP A 87 14.98 21.34 2.11
N VAL A 88 14.65 22.14 3.12
CA VAL A 88 13.30 22.63 3.39
C VAL A 88 12.80 23.53 2.24
N LEU A 89 13.62 24.46 1.77
CA LEU A 89 13.23 25.32 0.65
C LEU A 89 12.93 24.51 -0.61
N VAL A 90 13.78 23.54 -0.96
CA VAL A 90 13.56 22.67 -2.11
C VAL A 90 12.27 21.85 -1.92
N ALA A 91 12.04 21.28 -0.74
CA ALA A 91 10.83 20.52 -0.46
C ALA A 91 9.56 21.38 -0.59
N VAL A 92 9.59 22.60 -0.06
CA VAL A 92 8.46 23.54 -0.17
C VAL A 92 8.22 23.96 -1.62
N MET A 93 9.28 24.28 -2.37
CA MET A 93 9.14 24.66 -3.78
C MET A 93 8.57 23.52 -4.64
N VAL A 94 9.07 22.28 -4.46
CA VAL A 94 8.56 21.10 -5.17
C VAL A 94 7.12 20.84 -4.80
N SER A 95 6.79 20.83 -3.50
CA SER A 95 5.40 20.64 -3.03
C SER A 95 4.46 21.73 -3.58
N ALA A 96 4.85 22.97 -3.50
CA ALA A 96 4.06 24.10 -4.02
C ALA A 96 3.87 23.97 -5.54
N GLY A 97 4.92 23.59 -6.28
CA GLY A 97 4.84 23.36 -7.73
C GLY A 97 3.88 22.23 -8.10
N VAL A 98 3.98 21.09 -7.43
CA VAL A 98 3.07 19.95 -7.65
C VAL A 98 1.63 20.31 -7.29
N THR A 99 1.44 21.01 -6.17
CA THR A 99 0.09 21.45 -5.73
C THR A 99 -0.49 22.47 -6.71
N ALA A 100 0.30 23.46 -7.14
CA ALA A 100 -0.15 24.44 -8.13
C ALA A 100 -0.51 23.78 -9.47
N PHE A 101 0.30 22.82 -9.92
CA PHE A 101 0.01 22.06 -11.14
C PHE A 101 -1.29 21.25 -11.01
N ALA A 102 -1.47 20.55 -9.88
CA ALA A 102 -2.69 19.77 -9.62
C ALA A 102 -3.93 20.66 -9.56
N LEU A 103 -3.85 21.80 -8.85
CA LEU A 103 -4.93 22.79 -8.80
C LEU A 103 -5.23 23.37 -10.17
N ALA A 104 -4.21 23.73 -10.94
CA ALA A 104 -4.41 24.23 -12.30
C ALA A 104 -5.10 23.18 -13.19
N ALA A 105 -4.73 21.91 -13.07
CA ALA A 105 -5.35 20.81 -13.80
C ALA A 105 -6.83 20.62 -13.42
N VAL A 106 -7.18 20.79 -12.13
CA VAL A 106 -8.57 20.69 -11.65
C VAL A 106 -9.39 21.90 -12.08
N ILE A 107 -8.86 23.13 -11.88
CA ILE A 107 -9.59 24.37 -12.19
C ILE A 107 -9.81 24.55 -13.70
N ASN A 108 -8.81 24.17 -14.51
CA ASN A 108 -8.89 24.27 -15.96
C ASN A 108 -9.49 23.03 -16.62
N ARG A 109 -10.09 22.14 -15.84
CA ARG A 109 -10.75 20.96 -16.38
C ARG A 109 -11.96 21.42 -17.20
N PRO A 110 -12.02 21.14 -18.51
CA PRO A 110 -13.20 21.47 -19.29
C PRO A 110 -14.40 20.70 -18.75
N ASP A 111 -15.57 21.35 -18.72
CA ASP A 111 -16.85 20.67 -18.47
C ASP A 111 -17.00 19.60 -19.56
N ARG A 112 -16.59 18.40 -19.24
CA ARG A 112 -16.86 17.22 -20.07
C ARG A 112 -18.14 16.62 -19.54
N GLU A 113 -19.20 16.73 -20.30
CA GLU A 113 -20.26 15.74 -20.21
C GLU A 113 -19.58 14.39 -20.46
N SER A 114 -19.48 13.57 -19.42
CA SER A 114 -18.82 12.29 -19.50
C SER A 114 -19.75 11.28 -20.14
N ILE A 115 -19.90 11.36 -21.45
CA ILE A 115 -20.66 10.39 -22.26
C ILE A 115 -20.21 8.96 -21.95
N ILE A 116 -18.92 8.78 -21.68
CA ILE A 116 -18.34 7.48 -21.32
C ILE A 116 -18.82 7.01 -19.95
N ALA A 117 -18.88 7.89 -18.94
CA ALA A 117 -19.36 7.50 -17.60
C ALA A 117 -20.84 7.09 -17.62
N GLU A 118 -21.67 7.84 -18.32
CA GLU A 118 -23.08 7.52 -18.51
C GLU A 118 -23.26 6.18 -19.25
N TRP A 119 -22.43 5.95 -20.26
CA TRP A 119 -22.46 4.68 -21.00
C TRP A 119 -22.12 3.49 -20.07
N TYR A 120 -21.09 3.59 -19.22
CA TYR A 120 -20.77 2.54 -18.26
C TYR A 120 -21.92 2.31 -17.27
N LEU A 121 -22.50 3.38 -16.71
CA LEU A 121 -23.61 3.29 -15.77
C LEU A 121 -24.83 2.59 -16.37
N THR A 122 -25.15 2.89 -17.62
CA THR A 122 -26.33 2.32 -18.31
C THR A 122 -26.12 0.90 -18.80
N ASN A 123 -24.87 0.49 -19.07
CA ASN A 123 -24.58 -0.83 -19.65
C ASN A 123 -24.07 -1.84 -18.62
N THR A 124 -23.86 -1.46 -17.35
CA THR A 124 -23.38 -2.36 -16.29
C THR A 124 -24.28 -3.59 -16.13
N GLU A 125 -25.60 -3.42 -16.11
CA GLU A 125 -26.54 -4.53 -15.95
C GLU A 125 -26.51 -5.51 -17.13
N SER A 126 -26.11 -5.06 -18.32
CA SER A 126 -26.05 -5.90 -19.52
C SER A 126 -24.99 -7.01 -19.42
N VAL A 127 -23.98 -6.81 -18.60
CA VAL A 127 -22.91 -7.81 -18.33
C VAL A 127 -23.19 -8.66 -17.10
N GLY A 128 -24.39 -8.53 -16.50
CA GLY A 128 -24.85 -9.38 -15.41
C GLY A 128 -24.31 -9.04 -14.03
N VAL A 129 -23.74 -7.83 -13.86
CA VAL A 129 -23.25 -7.32 -12.58
C VAL A 129 -23.93 -6.01 -12.23
N THR A 130 -23.94 -5.64 -10.95
CA THR A 130 -24.56 -4.40 -10.46
C THR A 130 -23.53 -3.34 -10.08
N ASP A 131 -22.30 -3.74 -9.85
CA ASP A 131 -21.19 -2.82 -9.56
C ASP A 131 -20.49 -2.37 -10.84
N VAL A 132 -20.44 -1.04 -11.04
CA VAL A 132 -19.84 -0.42 -12.24
C VAL A 132 -18.33 -0.66 -12.30
N VAL A 133 -17.65 -0.62 -11.15
CA VAL A 133 -16.21 -0.86 -11.06
C VAL A 133 -15.91 -2.31 -11.42
N GLY A 134 -16.69 -3.24 -10.86
CA GLY A 134 -16.63 -4.65 -11.19
C GLY A 134 -16.81 -4.91 -12.69
N ALA A 135 -17.83 -4.28 -13.31
CA ALA A 135 -18.08 -4.38 -14.75
C ALA A 135 -16.89 -3.87 -15.58
N MET A 136 -16.29 -2.74 -15.19
CA MET A 136 -15.11 -2.20 -15.89
C MET A 136 -13.94 -3.15 -15.89
N ILE A 137 -13.56 -3.66 -14.73
CA ILE A 137 -12.34 -4.48 -14.59
C ILE A 137 -12.50 -5.91 -15.08
N THR A 138 -13.74 -6.43 -15.15
CA THR A 138 -13.97 -7.82 -15.55
C THR A 138 -14.42 -7.97 -17.00
N ASP A 139 -15.09 -6.98 -17.57
CA ASP A 139 -15.64 -7.06 -18.91
C ASP A 139 -15.22 -5.89 -19.80
N PHE A 140 -15.66 -4.66 -19.53
CA PHE A 140 -15.45 -3.53 -20.44
C PHE A 140 -13.97 -3.20 -20.68
N ARG A 141 -13.12 -3.38 -19.66
CA ARG A 141 -11.68 -3.15 -19.69
C ARG A 141 -10.88 -4.35 -19.20
N ALA A 142 -11.37 -5.55 -19.42
CA ALA A 142 -10.73 -6.79 -19.01
C ALA A 142 -9.27 -6.93 -19.48
N THR A 143 -8.93 -6.31 -20.62
CA THR A 143 -7.55 -6.29 -21.12
C THR A 143 -6.60 -5.56 -20.19
N ASP A 144 -7.05 -4.47 -19.54
CA ASP A 144 -6.23 -3.73 -18.58
C ASP A 144 -5.93 -4.61 -17.36
N THR A 145 -6.93 -5.30 -16.86
CA THR A 145 -6.78 -6.27 -15.74
C THR A 145 -5.84 -7.42 -16.11
N LEU A 146 -5.91 -7.93 -17.33
CA LEU A 146 -4.98 -8.97 -17.79
C LEU A 146 -3.53 -8.47 -17.82
N ILE A 147 -3.31 -7.23 -18.24
CA ILE A 147 -1.98 -6.59 -18.22
C ILE A 147 -1.51 -6.41 -16.78
N GLU A 148 -2.37 -5.95 -15.87
CA GLU A 148 -2.04 -5.81 -14.44
C GLU A 148 -1.62 -7.15 -13.82
N ILE A 149 -2.36 -8.23 -14.05
CA ILE A 149 -2.03 -9.59 -13.58
C ILE A 149 -0.65 -10.01 -14.11
N THR A 150 -0.35 -9.69 -15.37
CA THR A 150 0.94 -9.99 -15.98
C THR A 150 2.08 -9.25 -15.30
N VAL A 151 1.90 -7.95 -15.02
CA VAL A 151 2.89 -7.12 -14.32
C VAL A 151 3.14 -7.64 -12.90
N PHE A 152 2.08 -7.96 -12.14
CA PHE A 152 2.23 -8.54 -10.80
C PHE A 152 2.92 -9.90 -10.83
N SER A 153 2.61 -10.74 -11.82
CA SER A 153 3.27 -12.04 -12.01
C SER A 153 4.77 -11.86 -12.29
N MET A 154 5.13 -10.91 -13.15
CA MET A 154 6.54 -10.58 -13.44
C MET A 154 7.26 -10.06 -12.19
N ALA A 155 6.61 -9.19 -11.41
CA ALA A 155 7.16 -8.69 -10.14
C ALA A 155 7.39 -9.83 -9.15
N GLY A 156 6.44 -10.77 -9.03
CA GLY A 156 6.57 -11.97 -8.22
C GLY A 156 7.74 -12.86 -8.64
N LEU A 157 7.89 -13.12 -9.94
CA LEU A 157 9.03 -13.86 -10.49
C LEU A 157 10.36 -13.14 -10.24
N GLY A 158 10.38 -11.82 -10.37
CA GLY A 158 11.56 -11.01 -10.05
C GLY A 158 11.96 -11.14 -8.58
N ALA A 159 11.00 -11.05 -7.67
CA ALA A 159 11.23 -11.23 -6.23
C ALA A 159 11.76 -12.64 -5.92
N LEU A 160 11.16 -13.69 -6.49
CA LEU A 160 11.63 -15.07 -6.34
C LEU A 160 13.05 -15.25 -6.86
N THR A 161 13.38 -14.65 -8.00
CA THR A 161 14.74 -14.70 -8.57
C THR A 161 15.76 -14.06 -7.64
N VAL A 162 15.44 -12.89 -7.07
CA VAL A 162 16.32 -12.21 -6.10
C VAL A 162 16.52 -13.07 -4.84
N LEU A 163 15.44 -13.65 -4.32
CA LEU A 163 15.51 -14.54 -3.14
C LEU A 163 16.35 -15.80 -3.42
N GLN A 164 16.23 -16.40 -4.59
CA GLN A 164 17.02 -17.56 -5.00
C GLN A 164 18.51 -17.22 -5.16
N LEU A 165 18.82 -16.06 -5.76
CA LEU A 165 20.21 -15.60 -5.89
C LEU A 165 20.84 -15.34 -4.52
N THR A 166 20.07 -14.78 -3.59
CA THR A 166 20.50 -14.57 -2.21
C THR A 166 20.83 -15.91 -1.52
N LYS A 167 19.93 -16.90 -1.65
CA LYS A 167 20.13 -18.24 -1.10
C LYS A 167 21.39 -18.95 -1.66
N ARG A 168 21.66 -18.82 -2.95
CA ARG A 168 22.88 -19.37 -3.56
C ARG A 168 24.16 -18.71 -3.00
N ARG A 169 24.13 -17.41 -2.78
CA ARG A 169 25.26 -16.65 -2.23
C ARG A 169 25.58 -17.07 -0.79
N ASP A 170 24.57 -17.48 -0.02
CA ASP A 170 24.76 -17.99 1.35
C ASP A 170 25.45 -19.34 1.41
N MET A 171 25.26 -20.19 0.40
CA MET A 171 25.98 -21.47 0.31
C MET A 171 27.49 -21.29 0.11
N ASP A 172 27.90 -20.14 -0.42
CA ASP A 172 29.33 -19.78 -0.56
C ASP A 172 29.91 -19.07 0.68
N GLY A 173 29.19 -19.03 1.79
CA GLY A 173 29.66 -18.53 3.09
C GLY A 173 29.78 -17.00 3.21
N ALA A 174 29.30 -16.24 2.25
CA ALA A 174 29.49 -14.78 2.18
C ALA A 174 28.37 -13.93 2.82
N PHE A 175 27.21 -14.52 3.15
CA PHE A 175 26.08 -13.77 3.71
C PHE A 175 25.14 -14.66 4.53
N GLN A 176 25.03 -14.40 5.80
CA GLN A 176 24.03 -15.04 6.64
C GLN A 176 22.67 -14.36 6.42
N LEU A 177 21.71 -15.10 5.87
CA LEU A 177 20.32 -14.65 5.80
C LEU A 177 19.82 -14.29 7.20
N PRO A 178 19.05 -13.20 7.32
CA PRO A 178 18.34 -12.95 8.55
C PRO A 178 17.49 -14.17 8.92
N MET A 179 17.44 -14.50 10.21
CA MET A 179 16.68 -15.64 10.74
C MET A 179 15.28 -15.71 10.11
N PRO A 180 14.78 -16.92 9.80
CA PRO A 180 13.44 -17.08 9.29
C PRO A 180 12.41 -16.43 10.22
N MET A 181 11.34 -15.89 9.66
CA MET A 181 10.27 -15.18 10.41
C MET A 181 9.77 -16.00 11.60
N SER A 182 9.75 -17.32 11.48
CA SER A 182 9.35 -18.25 12.54
C SER A 182 10.18 -18.14 13.84
N GLN A 183 11.39 -17.60 13.78
CA GLN A 183 12.23 -17.39 14.97
C GLN A 183 12.07 -15.99 15.59
N ILE A 184 11.36 -15.09 14.91
CA ILE A 184 11.20 -13.71 15.33
C ILE A 184 9.80 -13.44 15.84
N THR A 185 8.84 -14.28 15.46
CA THR A 185 7.45 -14.16 15.90
C THR A 185 7.31 -14.59 17.36
N THR A 186 6.70 -13.73 18.16
CA THR A 186 6.32 -14.10 19.53
C THR A 186 5.28 -15.20 19.50
N PRO A 187 5.19 -16.06 20.53
CA PRO A 187 4.10 -17.05 20.63
C PRO A 187 2.71 -16.45 20.46
N LEU A 188 2.51 -15.24 20.94
CA LEU A 188 1.26 -14.49 20.81
C LEU A 188 0.94 -14.17 19.33
N THR A 189 1.94 -13.70 18.56
CA THR A 189 1.76 -13.38 17.15
C THR A 189 1.40 -14.63 16.34
N ARG A 190 2.07 -15.76 16.61
CA ARG A 190 1.78 -17.03 15.96
C ARG A 190 0.37 -17.54 16.30
N TRP A 191 -0.01 -17.48 17.57
CA TRP A 191 -1.35 -17.86 18.01
C TRP A 191 -2.43 -16.99 17.35
N ALA A 192 -2.23 -15.67 17.34
CA ALA A 192 -3.12 -14.74 16.66
C ALA A 192 -3.21 -15.03 15.14
N ALA A 193 -2.09 -15.23 14.45
CA ALA A 193 -2.08 -15.57 13.04
C ALA A 193 -2.86 -16.86 12.75
N THR A 194 -2.68 -17.91 13.56
CA THR A 194 -3.41 -19.18 13.41
C THR A 194 -4.93 -18.99 13.66
N LEU A 195 -5.30 -18.15 14.62
CA LEU A 195 -6.71 -17.87 14.90
C LEU A 195 -7.37 -17.06 13.77
N PHE A 196 -6.67 -16.04 13.23
CA PHE A 196 -7.23 -15.15 12.21
C PHE A 196 -7.16 -15.72 10.79
N LEU A 197 -6.27 -16.67 10.52
CA LEU A 197 -6.10 -17.25 9.18
C LEU A 197 -7.43 -17.77 8.56
N PRO A 198 -8.24 -18.58 9.24
CA PRO A 198 -9.49 -19.08 8.65
C PRO A 198 -10.47 -17.94 8.33
N PHE A 199 -10.57 -16.93 9.18
CA PHE A 199 -11.41 -15.75 8.92
C PHE A 199 -10.90 -14.95 7.72
N ALA A 200 -9.61 -14.76 7.62
CA ALA A 200 -9.00 -14.06 6.48
C ALA A 200 -9.23 -14.81 5.17
N VAL A 201 -9.15 -16.14 5.17
CA VAL A 201 -9.47 -16.97 3.99
C VAL A 201 -10.94 -16.83 3.61
N ILE A 202 -11.86 -16.87 4.59
CA ILE A 202 -13.29 -16.68 4.34
C ILE A 202 -13.56 -15.30 3.77
N ILE A 203 -12.94 -14.24 4.32
CA ILE A 203 -13.10 -12.87 3.84
C ILE A 203 -12.52 -12.74 2.42
N ALA A 204 -11.35 -13.32 2.14
CA ALA A 204 -10.76 -13.30 0.81
C ALA A 204 -11.67 -14.00 -0.22
N LEU A 205 -12.24 -15.16 0.13
CA LEU A 205 -13.20 -15.84 -0.72
C LEU A 205 -14.49 -15.05 -0.91
N ALA A 206 -15.00 -14.41 0.14
CA ALA A 206 -16.18 -13.55 0.05
C ALA A 206 -15.92 -12.37 -0.89
N GLN A 207 -14.77 -11.69 -0.78
CA GLN A 207 -14.38 -10.60 -1.68
C GLN A 207 -14.34 -11.06 -3.14
N LEU A 208 -13.86 -12.28 -3.40
CA LEU A 208 -13.80 -12.85 -4.73
C LEU A 208 -15.21 -13.17 -5.28
N LEU A 209 -16.09 -13.73 -4.44
CA LEU A 209 -17.43 -14.16 -4.86
C LEU A 209 -18.40 -12.99 -5.04
N TYR A 210 -18.25 -11.92 -4.25
CA TYR A 210 -19.16 -10.78 -4.30
C TYR A 210 -18.68 -9.64 -5.21
N ALA A 211 -17.49 -9.75 -5.79
CA ALA A 211 -16.84 -8.69 -6.57
C ALA A 211 -17.67 -8.10 -7.73
N GLY A 212 -18.66 -8.84 -8.24
CA GLY A 212 -19.57 -8.32 -9.28
C GLY A 212 -20.77 -7.51 -8.77
N ASN A 213 -21.11 -7.61 -7.48
CA ASN A 213 -22.35 -7.03 -6.91
C ASN A 213 -22.11 -6.17 -5.66
N ALA A 214 -20.89 -6.11 -5.18
CA ALA A 214 -20.51 -5.35 -3.98
C ALA A 214 -19.04 -4.92 -4.10
N PRO A 215 -18.60 -3.89 -3.34
CA PRO A 215 -17.21 -3.49 -3.29
C PRO A 215 -16.26 -4.65 -2.96
N GLY A 216 -15.28 -4.87 -3.80
CA GLY A 216 -14.29 -5.95 -3.66
C GLY A 216 -13.87 -6.50 -5.01
N ASP A 217 -12.69 -7.08 -5.06
CA ASP A 217 -12.11 -7.63 -6.28
C ASP A 217 -11.09 -8.74 -6.00
N GLY A 218 -10.57 -9.32 -7.06
CA GLY A 218 -9.52 -10.34 -6.98
C GLY A 218 -8.21 -9.82 -6.39
N PHE A 219 -7.89 -8.54 -6.59
CA PHE A 219 -6.71 -7.91 -5.99
C PHE A 219 -6.84 -7.84 -4.46
N THR A 220 -7.96 -7.34 -3.97
CA THR A 220 -8.30 -7.29 -2.54
C THR A 220 -8.25 -8.67 -1.90
N ALA A 221 -8.87 -9.67 -2.52
CA ALA A 221 -8.84 -11.06 -2.08
C ALA A 221 -7.41 -11.61 -2.02
N GLY A 222 -6.61 -11.34 -3.05
CA GLY A 222 -5.21 -11.75 -3.14
C GLY A 222 -4.33 -11.12 -2.07
N VAL A 223 -4.53 -9.83 -1.77
CA VAL A 223 -3.78 -9.12 -0.72
C VAL A 223 -4.12 -9.70 0.66
N ILE A 224 -5.41 -9.89 0.98
CA ILE A 224 -5.85 -10.47 2.25
C ILE A 224 -5.26 -11.89 2.42
N GLY A 225 -5.38 -12.74 1.40
CA GLY A 225 -4.83 -14.09 1.41
C GLY A 225 -3.31 -14.10 1.55
N GLY A 226 -2.62 -13.28 0.79
CA GLY A 226 -1.16 -13.17 0.79
C GLY A 226 -0.59 -12.71 2.13
N ILE A 227 -1.19 -11.66 2.74
CA ILE A 227 -0.79 -11.18 4.08
C ILE A 227 -1.01 -12.28 5.12
N SER A 228 -2.17 -12.95 5.06
CA SER A 228 -2.53 -13.99 6.01
C SER A 228 -1.57 -15.16 5.96
N LEU A 229 -1.18 -15.59 4.76
CA LEU A 229 -0.17 -16.63 4.57
C LEU A 229 1.21 -16.18 5.05
N ALA A 230 1.60 -14.93 4.75
CA ALA A 230 2.87 -14.37 5.20
C ALA A 230 2.98 -14.26 6.73
N LEU A 231 1.88 -13.97 7.41
CA LEU A 231 1.84 -13.93 8.88
C LEU A 231 1.83 -15.32 9.51
N TRP A 232 1.27 -16.32 8.83
CA TRP A 232 1.20 -17.68 9.32
C TRP A 232 2.55 -18.42 9.14
N TYR A 233 3.28 -18.15 8.05
CA TYR A 233 4.57 -18.78 7.73
C TYR A 233 5.73 -18.16 8.52
#